data_8ad082ae8ce3e55a9c7dbf9cb749d695
#
_entry.id   8ad082ae8ce3e55a9c7dbf9cb749d695
#
_cell.length_a   1.000
_cell.length_b   1.000
_cell.length_c   1.000
_cell.angle_alpha   90.00
_cell.angle_beta   90.00
_cell.angle_gamma   90.00
#
_symmetry.space_group_name_H-M   'P 1'
#
loop_
_entity.id
_entity.type
_entity.pdbx_description
1 polymer ?
#
loop_
_entity_poly.entity_id
_entity_poly.type
_entity_poly.pdbx_seq_one_letter_code
_entity_poly.pdbx_strand_id
1 'polypeptide(L)'
;MMTKALPAPPLSAHLAAAALTLLMAGQSLLTQHLSGVDIRGLILTDLAASLLLVLMCGTGLLRLVSLLQGLFSLFCLSYAASMGMPPTLAAALNGSRQIVGMDLRSLWTYLDPAALAFLSLSVLAQCWLCGRKPRYGRRWLALIPACALLATQYNACRLQPPRQFTPEFVLGEGRSQFEPPARRSLKYRGYLATFVLELGSGAAFATVHAPARTCSPAGTEQIPVPAAPDRVALVQVESLDFELLEMEVDGQPVMPFLRSLLPDAVLLRLDGTKKLASANSDFELFNGLEASPDIVHYEYEDAYPRSLIPRLAAGGRPVEVFHGLPASYMNLKAAYKLQGFSRYHDIEVMRAAGVRPLDCWWAGVVRDRDLFDYAARQLPPGPFVQFIITMSMHLPEYVDLVTPELRFRSSPRSAFLTLAHDTDAALRRYVEKLPQGTMLILWGDHRSYSRDNSGLIPFLVHTKGSSLHFDGRQLPVLSRCSMYSYLQKIFGKDADAPS
;
A
#
# COMPACT_ATOMS: atom_id res chain seq x y z
N MET A 1 -11.37 -53.56 36.40
CA MET A 1 -11.14 -53.35 34.94
C MET A 1 -9.70 -52.93 34.74
N MET A 2 -8.84 -53.86 34.31
CA MET A 2 -7.42 -53.58 34.00
C MET A 2 -7.42 -52.83 32.66
N THR A 3 -7.05 -51.57 32.66
CA THR A 3 -6.76 -50.82 31.46
C THR A 3 -5.51 -51.39 30.80
N LYS A 4 -5.69 -52.15 29.73
CA LYS A 4 -4.55 -52.58 28.88
C LYS A 4 -3.76 -51.34 28.50
N ALA A 5 -2.52 -51.24 28.97
CA ALA A 5 -1.58 -50.23 28.53
C ALA A 5 -1.39 -50.38 27.02
N LEU A 6 -1.70 -49.36 26.25
CA LEU A 6 -1.41 -49.33 24.80
C LEU A 6 0.09 -49.46 24.63
N PRO A 7 0.56 -50.30 23.65
CA PRO A 7 1.97 -50.42 23.36
C PRO A 7 2.57 -49.07 23.03
N ALA A 8 3.82 -48.85 23.44
CA ALA A 8 4.55 -47.60 23.11
C ALA A 8 4.60 -47.42 21.59
N PRO A 9 4.32 -46.21 21.09
CA PRO A 9 4.35 -45.96 19.66
C PRO A 9 5.77 -46.19 19.11
N PRO A 10 5.88 -46.66 17.87
CA PRO A 10 7.19 -46.93 17.26
C PRO A 10 8.00 -45.62 17.09
N LEU A 11 9.34 -45.73 17.10
CA LEU A 11 10.26 -44.59 16.94
C LEU A 11 9.94 -43.74 15.70
N SER A 12 9.52 -44.37 14.61
CA SER A 12 9.12 -43.70 13.36
C SER A 12 7.95 -42.73 13.56
N ALA A 13 7.02 -43.00 14.49
CA ALA A 13 5.91 -42.14 14.80
C ALA A 13 6.35 -40.91 15.61
N HIS A 14 7.33 -41.05 16.49
CA HIS A 14 7.91 -39.89 17.22
C HIS A 14 8.75 -39.04 16.27
N LEU A 15 9.48 -39.61 15.35
CA LEU A 15 10.21 -38.90 14.30
C LEU A 15 9.23 -38.10 13.40
N ALA A 16 8.09 -38.69 13.05
CA ALA A 16 7.06 -37.99 12.28
C ALA A 16 6.49 -36.79 13.05
N ALA A 17 6.27 -36.89 14.36
CA ALA A 17 5.82 -35.79 15.19
C ALA A 17 6.87 -34.67 15.28
N ALA A 18 8.14 -35.01 15.46
CA ALA A 18 9.24 -34.05 15.47
C ALA A 18 9.39 -33.34 14.12
N ALA A 19 9.37 -34.10 13.02
CA ALA A 19 9.43 -33.53 11.67
C ALA A 19 8.26 -32.59 11.38
N LEU A 20 7.04 -32.96 11.81
CA LEU A 20 5.86 -32.11 11.68
C LEU A 20 6.00 -30.80 12.48
N THR A 21 6.48 -30.88 13.72
CA THR A 21 6.75 -29.69 14.56
C THR A 21 7.73 -28.74 13.88
N LEU A 22 8.85 -29.26 13.38
CA LEU A 22 9.87 -28.47 12.70
C LEU A 22 9.34 -27.85 11.39
N LEU A 23 8.53 -28.59 10.64
CA LEU A 23 7.97 -28.11 9.39
C LEU A 23 6.94 -26.98 9.63
N MET A 24 6.07 -27.12 10.64
CA MET A 24 5.10 -26.09 11.00
C MET A 24 5.80 -24.83 11.54
N ALA A 25 6.75 -24.97 12.45
CA ALA A 25 7.53 -23.85 12.98
C ALA A 25 8.36 -23.17 11.87
N GLY A 26 9.03 -23.96 11.03
CA GLY A 26 9.83 -23.48 9.91
C GLY A 26 9.00 -22.69 8.90
N GLN A 27 7.81 -23.17 8.56
CA GLN A 27 6.88 -22.44 7.68
C GLN A 27 6.47 -21.09 8.30
N SER A 28 6.10 -21.07 9.59
CA SER A 28 5.74 -19.85 10.31
C SER A 28 6.89 -18.84 10.31
N LEU A 29 8.08 -19.27 10.72
CA LEU A 29 9.28 -18.43 10.78
C LEU A 29 9.68 -17.90 9.40
N LEU A 30 9.65 -18.73 8.37
CA LEU A 30 9.98 -18.31 7.00
C LEU A 30 8.97 -17.27 6.49
N THR A 31 7.67 -17.51 6.76
CA THR A 31 6.62 -16.54 6.41
C THR A 31 6.86 -15.20 7.06
N GLN A 32 7.16 -15.19 8.36
CA GLN A 32 7.44 -13.97 9.11
C GLN A 32 8.69 -13.26 8.60
N HIS A 33 9.77 -14.00 8.37
CA HIS A 33 11.02 -13.45 7.84
C HIS A 33 10.84 -12.81 6.47
N LEU A 34 10.24 -13.52 5.54
CA LEU A 34 9.98 -13.02 4.18
C LEU A 34 8.98 -11.86 4.15
N SER A 35 8.14 -11.73 5.17
CA SER A 35 7.24 -10.58 5.35
C SER A 35 7.89 -9.39 6.06
N GLY A 36 9.20 -9.46 6.38
CA GLY A 36 9.93 -8.36 7.00
C GLY A 36 9.86 -8.32 8.53
N VAL A 37 9.47 -9.42 9.19
CA VAL A 37 9.46 -9.54 10.65
C VAL A 37 10.81 -10.10 11.15
N ASP A 38 11.39 -9.52 12.21
CA ASP A 38 12.60 -10.07 12.84
C ASP A 38 12.24 -11.35 13.64
N ILE A 39 12.73 -12.49 13.15
CA ILE A 39 12.41 -13.81 13.71
C ILE A 39 13.31 -14.23 14.89
N ARG A 40 14.39 -13.49 15.20
CA ARG A 40 15.40 -13.95 16.18
C ARG A 40 14.81 -14.23 17.55
N GLY A 41 13.84 -13.41 18.01
CA GLY A 41 13.13 -13.61 19.27
C GLY A 41 11.97 -14.61 19.19
N LEU A 42 11.59 -15.07 17.99
CA LEU A 42 10.36 -15.86 17.77
C LEU A 42 10.59 -17.37 17.62
N ILE A 43 11.85 -17.79 17.39
CA ILE A 43 12.18 -19.19 17.08
C ILE A 43 11.65 -20.14 18.16
N LEU A 44 11.91 -19.85 19.45
CA LEU A 44 11.47 -20.70 20.55
C LEU A 44 9.95 -20.68 20.71
N THR A 45 9.31 -19.53 20.48
CA THR A 45 7.86 -19.38 20.57
C THR A 45 7.16 -20.20 19.49
N ASP A 46 7.60 -20.11 18.25
CA ASP A 46 7.01 -20.84 17.14
C ASP A 46 7.25 -22.35 17.23
N LEU A 47 8.43 -22.77 17.71
CA LEU A 47 8.71 -24.18 18.00
C LEU A 47 7.80 -24.70 19.12
N ALA A 48 7.65 -23.95 20.23
CA ALA A 48 6.81 -24.35 21.36
C ALA A 48 5.32 -24.41 20.95
N ALA A 49 4.83 -23.43 20.20
CA ALA A 49 3.45 -23.39 19.70
C ALA A 49 3.18 -24.56 18.75
N SER A 50 4.09 -24.83 17.81
CA SER A 50 3.98 -25.96 16.88
C SER A 50 4.02 -27.29 17.58
N LEU A 51 4.92 -27.48 18.54
CA LEU A 51 4.99 -28.69 19.37
C LEU A 51 3.69 -28.90 20.16
N LEU A 52 3.16 -27.84 20.78
CA LEU A 52 1.90 -27.88 21.48
C LEU A 52 0.75 -28.34 20.58
N LEU A 53 0.62 -27.77 19.40
CA LEU A 53 -0.39 -28.17 18.40
C LEU A 53 -0.25 -29.64 18.02
N VAL A 54 0.98 -30.10 17.73
CA VAL A 54 1.26 -31.50 17.34
C VAL A 54 0.91 -32.46 18.47
N LEU A 55 1.16 -32.12 19.73
CA LEU A 55 0.88 -32.96 20.87
C LEU A 55 -0.60 -32.98 21.28
N MET A 56 -1.25 -31.80 21.18
CA MET A 56 -2.62 -31.62 21.69
C MET A 56 -3.70 -31.97 20.65
N CYS A 57 -3.47 -31.66 19.37
CA CYS A 57 -4.50 -31.80 18.36
C CYS A 57 -4.58 -33.22 17.80
N GLY A 58 -5.81 -33.70 17.57
CA GLY A 58 -6.08 -34.92 16.80
C GLY A 58 -5.70 -34.72 15.32
N THR A 59 -5.53 -35.82 14.58
CA THR A 59 -5.07 -35.81 13.17
C THR A 59 -5.95 -34.95 12.27
N GLY A 60 -7.28 -35.01 12.42
CA GLY A 60 -8.21 -34.19 11.62
C GLY A 60 -8.07 -32.69 11.88
N LEU A 61 -8.05 -32.31 13.16
CA LEU A 61 -7.89 -30.91 13.55
C LEU A 61 -6.52 -30.37 13.13
N LEU A 62 -5.46 -31.19 13.27
CA LEU A 62 -4.11 -30.77 12.90
C LEU A 62 -3.96 -30.57 11.37
N ARG A 63 -4.63 -31.38 10.55
CA ARG A 63 -4.73 -31.15 9.10
C ARG A 63 -5.43 -29.83 8.76
N LEU A 64 -6.51 -29.54 9.47
CA LEU A 64 -7.21 -28.25 9.31
C LEU A 64 -6.29 -27.08 9.71
N VAL A 65 -5.59 -27.18 10.83
CA VAL A 65 -4.61 -26.17 11.29
C VAL A 65 -3.50 -25.98 10.24
N SER A 66 -2.97 -27.08 9.68
CA SER A 66 -1.95 -26.99 8.61
C SER A 66 -2.45 -26.27 7.36
N LEU A 67 -3.69 -26.55 6.95
CA LEU A 67 -4.33 -25.85 5.84
C LEU A 67 -4.51 -24.37 6.12
N LEU A 68 -5.06 -24.01 7.29
CA LEU A 68 -5.26 -22.63 7.69
C LEU A 68 -3.94 -21.87 7.83
N GLN A 69 -2.89 -22.52 8.35
CA GLN A 69 -1.55 -21.95 8.39
C GLN A 69 -1.01 -21.68 6.97
N GLY A 70 -1.22 -22.60 6.04
CA GLY A 70 -0.84 -22.41 4.63
C GLY A 70 -1.52 -21.22 3.98
N LEU A 71 -2.85 -21.13 4.14
CA LEU A 71 -3.64 -20.00 3.61
C LEU A 71 -3.23 -18.66 4.26
N PHE A 72 -3.00 -18.66 5.56
CA PHE A 72 -2.53 -17.48 6.27
C PHE A 72 -1.13 -17.05 5.82
N SER A 73 -0.21 -18.01 5.65
CA SER A 73 1.14 -17.74 5.12
C SER A 73 1.08 -17.14 3.72
N LEU A 74 0.23 -17.70 2.85
CA LEU A 74 0.02 -17.17 1.50
C LEU A 74 -0.48 -15.73 1.53
N PHE A 75 -1.47 -15.45 2.37
CA PHE A 75 -1.97 -14.09 2.57
C PHE A 75 -0.86 -13.13 3.04
N CYS A 76 -0.10 -13.50 4.08
CA CYS A 76 0.97 -12.66 4.62
C CYS A 76 2.06 -12.36 3.58
N LEU A 77 2.48 -13.37 2.81
CA LEU A 77 3.51 -13.19 1.79
C LEU A 77 3.01 -12.33 0.63
N SER A 78 1.79 -12.59 0.15
CA SER A 78 1.17 -11.78 -0.91
C SER A 78 0.96 -10.33 -0.48
N TYR A 79 0.47 -10.11 0.74
CA TYR A 79 0.31 -8.77 1.30
C TYR A 79 1.66 -8.05 1.42
N ALA A 80 2.67 -8.71 1.99
CA ALA A 80 3.99 -8.11 2.16
C ALA A 80 4.68 -7.81 0.81
N ALA A 81 4.51 -8.68 -0.18
CA ALA A 81 5.01 -8.44 -1.53
C ALA A 81 4.34 -7.22 -2.17
N SER A 82 3.03 -7.05 -1.97
CA SER A 82 2.26 -5.96 -2.56
C SER A 82 2.44 -4.63 -1.81
N MET A 83 2.48 -4.67 -0.48
CA MET A 83 2.50 -3.47 0.36
C MET A 83 3.91 -3.08 0.86
N GLY A 84 4.90 -3.96 0.67
CA GLY A 84 6.26 -3.77 1.19
C GLY A 84 6.36 -3.83 2.71
N MET A 85 5.32 -4.31 3.40
CA MET A 85 5.25 -4.36 4.86
C MET A 85 4.35 -5.53 5.32
N PRO A 86 4.56 -6.08 6.54
CA PRO A 86 3.74 -7.16 7.05
C PRO A 86 2.29 -6.68 7.35
N PRO A 87 1.26 -7.55 7.15
CA PRO A 87 -0.12 -7.22 7.48
C PRO A 87 -0.34 -7.09 8.99
N THR A 88 -1.22 -6.17 9.40
CA THR A 88 -1.82 -6.14 10.74
C THR A 88 -3.22 -6.74 10.68
N LEU A 89 -3.84 -7.03 11.83
CA LEU A 89 -5.24 -7.49 11.83
C LEU A 89 -6.18 -6.40 11.29
N ALA A 90 -5.93 -5.14 11.63
CA ALA A 90 -6.69 -4.02 11.09
C ALA A 90 -6.57 -3.95 9.56
N ALA A 91 -5.35 -4.05 9.01
CA ALA A 91 -5.13 -4.08 7.57
C ALA A 91 -5.80 -5.29 6.89
N ALA A 92 -5.76 -6.47 7.53
CA ALA A 92 -6.42 -7.67 7.01
C ALA A 92 -7.95 -7.51 6.95
N LEU A 93 -8.55 -6.97 8.01
CA LEU A 93 -10.00 -6.74 8.08
C LEU A 93 -10.46 -5.66 7.08
N ASN A 94 -9.74 -4.56 6.99
CA ASN A 94 -10.09 -3.45 6.08
C ASN A 94 -9.77 -3.80 4.62
N GLY A 95 -8.61 -4.41 4.36
CA GLY A 95 -8.22 -4.86 3.03
C GLY A 95 -9.14 -5.93 2.45
N SER A 96 -9.76 -6.79 3.30
CA SER A 96 -10.70 -7.80 2.84
C SER A 96 -11.92 -7.20 2.12
N ARG A 97 -12.36 -6.01 2.49
CA ARG A 97 -13.45 -5.29 1.83
C ARG A 97 -13.10 -4.90 0.39
N GLN A 98 -11.82 -4.63 0.13
CA GLN A 98 -11.33 -4.26 -1.20
C GLN A 98 -11.16 -5.49 -2.10
N ILE A 99 -10.90 -6.66 -1.51
CA ILE A 99 -10.76 -7.94 -2.25
C ILE A 99 -12.12 -8.49 -2.69
N VAL A 100 -13.19 -8.18 -1.93
CA VAL A 100 -14.55 -8.64 -2.29
C VAL A 100 -14.98 -8.00 -3.61
N GLY A 101 -15.20 -8.86 -4.62
CA GLY A 101 -15.59 -8.44 -5.97
C GLY A 101 -14.43 -8.34 -6.97
N MET A 102 -13.16 -8.55 -6.56
CA MET A 102 -12.04 -8.67 -7.50
C MET A 102 -12.20 -9.93 -8.37
N ASP A 103 -11.87 -9.80 -9.66
CA ASP A 103 -11.82 -10.95 -10.56
C ASP A 103 -10.62 -11.87 -10.25
N LEU A 104 -10.68 -13.11 -10.79
CA LEU A 104 -9.63 -14.11 -10.56
C LEU A 104 -8.28 -13.68 -11.11
N ARG A 105 -8.24 -12.92 -12.21
CA ARG A 105 -6.98 -12.43 -12.80
C ARG A 105 -6.33 -11.42 -11.87
N SER A 106 -7.11 -10.48 -11.32
CA SER A 106 -6.63 -9.52 -10.32
C SER A 106 -6.10 -10.21 -9.07
N LEU A 107 -6.83 -11.19 -8.53
CA LEU A 107 -6.38 -11.95 -7.36
C LEU A 107 -5.08 -12.73 -7.65
N TRP A 108 -4.99 -13.35 -8.84
CA TRP A 108 -3.82 -14.12 -9.23
C TRP A 108 -2.54 -13.27 -9.30
N THR A 109 -2.64 -12.01 -9.69
CA THR A 109 -1.49 -11.10 -9.81
C THR A 109 -0.81 -10.83 -8.47
N TYR A 110 -1.56 -10.89 -7.37
CA TYR A 110 -1.00 -10.69 -6.02
C TYR A 110 -0.38 -11.96 -5.42
N LEU A 111 -0.52 -13.12 -6.09
CA LEU A 111 0.03 -14.38 -5.62
C LEU A 111 1.44 -14.61 -6.20
N ASP A 112 2.43 -14.79 -5.34
CA ASP A 112 3.76 -15.23 -5.75
C ASP A 112 3.70 -16.74 -6.09
N PRO A 113 3.92 -17.16 -7.35
CA PRO A 113 3.86 -18.57 -7.75
C PRO A 113 4.84 -19.46 -6.99
N ALA A 114 6.04 -18.94 -6.64
CA ALA A 114 7.04 -19.71 -5.88
C ALA A 114 6.58 -19.89 -4.43
N ALA A 115 6.03 -18.84 -3.80
CA ALA A 115 5.43 -18.95 -2.48
C ALA A 115 4.25 -19.91 -2.47
N LEU A 116 3.38 -19.85 -3.48
CA LEU A 116 2.23 -20.76 -3.61
C LEU A 116 2.69 -22.23 -3.74
N ALA A 117 3.67 -22.51 -4.58
CA ALA A 117 4.22 -23.87 -4.75
C ALA A 117 4.86 -24.38 -3.45
N PHE A 118 5.70 -23.56 -2.81
CA PHE A 118 6.34 -23.90 -1.54
C PHE A 118 5.32 -24.19 -0.43
N LEU A 119 4.33 -23.32 -0.26
CA LEU A 119 3.30 -23.48 0.77
C LEU A 119 2.42 -24.70 0.51
N SER A 120 2.06 -24.96 -0.75
CA SER A 120 1.30 -26.16 -1.13
C SER A 120 2.06 -27.43 -0.79
N LEU A 121 3.35 -27.53 -1.13
CA LEU A 121 4.18 -28.65 -0.77
C LEU A 121 4.34 -28.79 0.74
N SER A 122 4.52 -27.70 1.46
CA SER A 122 4.61 -27.68 2.92
C SER A 122 3.34 -28.22 3.57
N VAL A 123 2.17 -27.74 3.15
CA VAL A 123 0.86 -28.20 3.67
C VAL A 123 0.62 -29.67 3.36
N LEU A 124 0.94 -30.12 2.15
CA LEU A 124 0.83 -31.54 1.77
C LEU A 124 1.71 -32.42 2.65
N ALA A 125 2.98 -32.03 2.86
CA ALA A 125 3.91 -32.75 3.72
C ALA A 125 3.42 -32.78 5.19
N GLN A 126 2.91 -31.65 5.71
CA GLN A 126 2.32 -31.59 7.03
C GLN A 126 1.10 -32.52 7.15
N CYS A 127 0.17 -32.48 6.20
CA CYS A 127 -1.00 -33.35 6.18
C CYS A 127 -0.64 -34.86 6.13
N TRP A 128 0.41 -35.20 5.39
CA TRP A 128 0.93 -36.57 5.33
C TRP A 128 1.56 -37.01 6.66
N LEU A 129 2.38 -36.16 7.29
CA LEU A 129 2.96 -36.40 8.61
C LEU A 129 1.91 -36.50 9.73
N CYS A 130 0.82 -35.71 9.65
CA CYS A 130 -0.29 -35.78 10.60
C CYS A 130 -0.87 -37.20 10.75
N GLY A 131 -0.93 -37.96 9.64
CA GLY A 131 -1.42 -39.32 9.66
C GLY A 131 -0.48 -40.33 10.34
N ARG A 132 0.81 -39.98 10.51
CA ARG A 132 1.87 -40.85 11.03
C ARG A 132 2.24 -40.58 12.48
N LYS A 133 1.85 -39.42 13.04
CA LYS A 133 2.17 -39.09 14.44
C LYS A 133 1.45 -40.00 15.44
N PRO A 134 2.06 -40.30 16.62
CA PRO A 134 1.40 -41.08 17.65
C PRO A 134 0.25 -40.32 18.31
N ARG A 135 -0.67 -41.05 18.92
CA ARG A 135 -1.70 -40.49 19.80
C ARG A 135 -1.15 -40.43 21.22
N TYR A 136 -0.91 -39.24 21.72
CA TYR A 136 -0.37 -39.03 23.05
C TYR A 136 -1.50 -39.07 24.12
N GLY A 137 -1.39 -39.97 25.13
CA GLY A 137 -2.42 -40.17 26.15
C GLY A 137 -2.51 -39.07 27.20
N ARG A 138 -1.34 -38.56 27.66
CA ARG A 138 -1.25 -37.52 28.72
C ARG A 138 -0.82 -36.17 28.13
N ARG A 139 -1.58 -35.66 27.19
CA ARG A 139 -1.26 -34.45 26.38
C ARG A 139 -1.16 -33.20 27.24
N TRP A 140 -1.94 -33.11 28.33
CA TRP A 140 -1.96 -31.96 29.20
C TRP A 140 -0.60 -31.69 29.88
N LEU A 141 0.27 -32.70 30.05
CA LEU A 141 1.63 -32.51 30.57
C LEU A 141 2.52 -31.68 29.66
N ALA A 142 2.24 -31.61 28.35
CA ALA A 142 2.95 -30.78 27.40
C ALA A 142 2.54 -29.29 27.48
N LEU A 143 1.38 -29.01 28.08
CA LEU A 143 0.92 -27.63 28.31
C LEU A 143 1.84 -26.85 29.26
N ILE A 144 2.38 -27.50 30.27
CA ILE A 144 3.17 -26.83 31.33
C ILE A 144 4.43 -26.18 30.72
N PRO A 145 5.35 -26.92 30.06
CA PRO A 145 6.56 -26.30 29.48
C PRO A 145 6.24 -25.35 28.32
N ALA A 146 5.21 -25.63 27.52
CA ALA A 146 4.83 -24.75 26.43
C ALA A 146 4.22 -23.43 26.93
N CYS A 147 3.35 -23.49 27.92
CA CYS A 147 2.81 -22.27 28.55
C CYS A 147 3.90 -21.48 29.29
N ALA A 148 4.86 -22.17 29.95
CA ALA A 148 6.00 -21.51 30.59
C ALA A 148 6.90 -20.79 29.56
N LEU A 149 7.19 -21.41 28.39
CA LEU A 149 7.93 -20.79 27.31
C LEU A 149 7.18 -19.60 26.74
N LEU A 150 5.89 -19.73 26.49
CA LEU A 150 5.07 -18.62 25.99
C LEU A 150 4.97 -17.47 27.01
N ALA A 151 4.85 -17.78 28.29
CA ALA A 151 4.82 -16.79 29.37
C ALA A 151 6.17 -16.07 29.53
N THR A 152 7.28 -16.79 29.44
CA THR A 152 8.63 -16.18 29.49
C THR A 152 8.87 -15.28 28.30
N GLN A 153 8.47 -15.70 27.12
CA GLN A 153 8.57 -14.88 25.90
C GLN A 153 7.66 -13.64 25.99
N TYR A 154 6.42 -13.81 26.47
CA TYR A 154 5.49 -12.70 26.72
C TYR A 154 6.07 -11.70 27.71
N ASN A 155 6.62 -12.16 28.84
CA ASN A 155 7.25 -11.29 29.81
C ASN A 155 8.53 -10.64 29.31
N ALA A 156 9.37 -11.34 28.55
CA ALA A 156 10.56 -10.76 27.92
C ALA A 156 10.18 -9.64 26.93
N CYS A 157 9.13 -9.85 26.14
CA CYS A 157 8.61 -8.83 25.23
C CYS A 157 7.95 -7.65 25.95
N ARG A 158 7.37 -7.87 27.14
CA ARG A 158 6.74 -6.81 27.96
C ARG A 158 7.77 -5.99 28.75
N LEU A 159 8.84 -6.62 29.22
CA LEU A 159 9.87 -6.00 30.06
C LEU A 159 10.99 -5.32 29.26
N GLN A 160 11.11 -5.61 27.97
CA GLN A 160 11.95 -4.82 27.07
C GLN A 160 11.07 -3.69 26.47
N PRO A 161 11.10 -2.48 27.06
CA PRO A 161 10.60 -1.32 26.34
C PRO A 161 11.37 -1.26 25.02
N PRO A 162 10.73 -0.88 23.91
CA PRO A 162 11.45 -0.66 22.67
C PRO A 162 12.64 0.21 23.02
N ARG A 163 13.88 -0.28 22.76
CA ARG A 163 15.11 0.47 23.03
C ARG A 163 14.89 1.85 22.47
N GLN A 164 14.88 2.82 23.39
CA GLN A 164 14.62 4.19 23.05
C GLN A 164 15.58 4.56 21.91
N PHE A 165 14.99 4.94 20.78
CA PHE A 165 15.57 5.78 19.73
C PHE A 165 17.09 5.82 19.71
N THR A 166 17.73 4.92 18.94
CA THR A 166 19.10 5.18 18.52
C THR A 166 19.07 6.35 17.51
N PRO A 167 20.11 7.20 17.47
CA PRO A 167 20.20 8.28 16.48
C PRO A 167 20.02 7.79 15.04
N GLU A 168 20.42 6.55 14.72
CA GLU A 168 20.21 5.87 13.44
C GLU A 168 18.72 5.61 13.13
N PHE A 169 17.88 5.42 14.15
CA PHE A 169 16.44 5.32 13.98
C PHE A 169 15.79 6.69 13.70
N VAL A 170 16.36 7.77 14.22
CA VAL A 170 15.90 9.15 14.02
C VAL A 170 16.42 9.73 12.70
N LEU A 171 17.60 9.29 12.26
CA LEU A 171 18.28 9.77 11.04
C LEU A 171 18.21 8.79 9.88
N GLY A 172 17.66 7.60 10.09
CA GLY A 172 17.53 6.55 9.07
C GLY A 172 16.53 6.92 8.00
N GLU A 173 17.06 7.37 6.89
CA GLU A 173 16.56 7.32 5.53
C GLU A 173 15.05 7.07 5.39
N GLY A 174 14.25 8.17 5.34
CA GLY A 174 12.92 8.20 4.69
C GLY A 174 11.84 7.23 5.18
N ARG A 175 12.06 6.46 6.23
CA ARG A 175 11.04 5.57 6.78
C ARG A 175 10.16 6.37 7.74
N SER A 176 8.87 6.38 7.47
CA SER A 176 7.82 6.95 8.32
C SER A 176 8.19 6.82 9.81
N GLN A 177 8.34 7.93 10.51
CA GLN A 177 8.72 7.99 11.94
C GLN A 177 7.66 7.35 12.86
N PHE A 178 6.53 6.93 12.29
CA PHE A 178 5.36 6.46 13.03
C PHE A 178 4.90 5.08 12.54
N GLU A 179 5.60 4.05 13.01
CA GLU A 179 5.10 2.69 12.86
C GLU A 179 3.96 2.48 13.87
N PRO A 180 2.74 2.09 13.40
CA PRO A 180 1.62 1.83 14.30
C PRO A 180 1.99 0.81 15.39
N PRO A 181 1.39 0.89 16.60
CA PRO A 181 1.69 -0.05 17.69
C PRO A 181 1.59 -1.51 17.29
N ALA A 182 0.63 -1.87 16.43
CA ALA A 182 0.46 -3.23 15.91
C ALA A 182 1.65 -3.67 15.07
N ARG A 183 2.20 -2.83 14.18
CA ARG A 183 3.40 -3.15 13.39
C ARG A 183 4.64 -3.29 14.24
N ARG A 184 4.78 -2.45 15.27
CA ARG A 184 5.83 -2.57 16.27
C ARG A 184 5.73 -3.88 17.05
N SER A 185 4.50 -4.29 17.40
CA SER A 185 4.23 -5.58 18.02
C SER A 185 4.62 -6.75 17.10
N LEU A 186 4.29 -6.68 15.82
CA LEU A 186 4.65 -7.70 14.84
C LEU A 186 6.16 -7.97 14.78
N LYS A 187 6.98 -6.93 14.79
CA LYS A 187 8.45 -7.09 14.76
C LYS A 187 9.01 -7.88 15.95
N TYR A 188 8.38 -7.78 17.12
CA TYR A 188 8.92 -8.39 18.34
C TYR A 188 8.16 -9.61 18.84
N ARG A 189 6.92 -9.81 18.39
CA ARG A 189 6.01 -10.86 18.90
C ARG A 189 5.51 -11.81 17.83
N GLY A 190 5.72 -11.50 16.55
CA GLY A 190 5.20 -12.26 15.43
C GLY A 190 3.68 -12.11 15.25
N TYR A 191 3.18 -12.78 14.21
CA TYR A 191 1.77 -12.65 13.80
C TYR A 191 0.77 -13.12 14.85
N LEU A 192 0.95 -14.36 15.35
CA LEU A 192 -0.04 -14.99 16.24
C LEU A 192 -0.26 -14.17 17.50
N ALA A 193 0.83 -13.82 18.19
CA ALA A 193 0.74 -13.06 19.45
C ALA A 193 0.19 -11.64 19.22
N THR A 194 0.58 -10.99 18.12
CA THR A 194 0.07 -9.65 17.77
C THR A 194 -1.42 -9.70 17.47
N PHE A 195 -1.89 -10.63 16.65
CA PHE A 195 -3.31 -10.75 16.29
C PHE A 195 -4.20 -11.09 17.50
N VAL A 196 -3.72 -11.97 18.38
CA VAL A 196 -4.43 -12.26 19.63
C VAL A 196 -4.53 -11.03 20.53
N LEU A 197 -3.46 -10.24 20.61
CA LEU A 197 -3.47 -8.99 21.40
C LEU A 197 -4.36 -7.93 20.76
N GLU A 198 -4.35 -7.79 19.44
CA GLU A 198 -5.24 -6.86 18.72
C GLU A 198 -6.72 -7.23 18.93
N LEU A 199 -7.06 -8.53 18.81
CA LEU A 199 -8.41 -9.01 19.09
C LEU A 199 -8.82 -8.78 20.55
N GLY A 200 -7.95 -9.16 21.51
CA GLY A 200 -8.26 -9.08 22.94
C GLY A 200 -8.32 -7.66 23.50
N SER A 201 -7.55 -6.73 22.93
CA SER A 201 -7.52 -5.33 23.35
C SER A 201 -8.48 -4.43 22.58
N GLY A 202 -9.11 -4.93 21.52
CA GLY A 202 -9.86 -4.10 20.58
C GLY A 202 -8.96 -3.14 19.77
N ALA A 203 -7.64 -3.30 19.81
CA ALA A 203 -6.69 -2.39 19.16
C ALA A 203 -6.87 -2.33 17.64
N ALA A 204 -7.30 -3.42 17.01
CA ALA A 204 -7.65 -3.44 15.60
C ALA A 204 -8.78 -2.44 15.26
N PHE A 205 -9.75 -2.29 16.18
CA PHE A 205 -10.85 -1.33 16.05
C PHE A 205 -10.43 0.07 16.49
N ALA A 206 -9.55 0.19 17.50
CA ALA A 206 -9.03 1.47 17.95
C ALA A 206 -8.13 2.16 16.91
N THR A 207 -7.42 1.39 16.06
CA THR A 207 -6.60 1.94 14.97
C THR A 207 -7.45 2.69 13.95
N VAL A 208 -8.70 2.26 13.75
CA VAL A 208 -9.68 2.92 12.85
C VAL A 208 -10.06 4.32 13.34
N HIS A 209 -10.05 4.53 14.66
CA HIS A 209 -10.44 5.80 15.30
C HIS A 209 -9.23 6.60 15.81
N ALA A 210 -7.99 6.15 15.56
CA ALA A 210 -6.82 6.92 15.92
C ALA A 210 -6.72 8.16 15.03
N PRO A 211 -6.65 9.38 15.60
CA PRO A 211 -6.55 10.59 14.80
C PRO A 211 -5.28 10.55 13.96
N ALA A 212 -5.41 10.90 12.69
CA ALA A 212 -4.26 11.04 11.79
C ALA A 212 -3.31 12.13 12.35
N ARG A 213 -2.00 11.92 12.21
CA ARG A 213 -0.99 12.82 12.78
C ARG A 213 -0.63 13.90 11.79
N THR A 214 -0.39 15.11 12.29
CA THR A 214 0.13 16.21 11.48
C THR A 214 1.58 15.93 11.06
N CYS A 215 1.88 16.22 9.80
CA CYS A 215 3.24 16.10 9.29
C CYS A 215 4.12 17.28 9.64
N SER A 216 5.41 17.02 9.77
CA SER A 216 6.42 18.07 9.85
C SER A 216 6.58 18.76 8.49
N PRO A 217 6.60 20.10 8.42
CA PRO A 217 6.94 20.83 7.20
C PRO A 217 8.44 20.79 6.89
N ALA A 218 9.26 20.17 7.73
CA ALA A 218 10.72 20.15 7.60
C ALA A 218 11.18 19.68 6.20
N GLY A 219 12.18 20.39 5.67
CA GLY A 219 12.75 20.12 4.35
C GLY A 219 12.07 20.85 3.18
N THR A 220 10.94 21.56 3.43
CA THR A 220 10.25 22.32 2.36
C THR A 220 10.66 23.80 2.31
N GLU A 221 11.53 24.25 3.19
CA GLU A 221 11.93 25.67 3.32
C GLU A 221 12.77 26.15 2.14
N GLN A 222 13.57 25.25 1.57
CA GLN A 222 14.51 25.54 0.47
C GLN A 222 13.85 25.45 -0.92
N ILE A 223 12.61 24.96 -1.01
CA ILE A 223 11.94 24.77 -2.28
C ILE A 223 11.40 26.12 -2.77
N PRO A 224 11.73 26.55 -4.01
CA PRO A 224 11.21 27.79 -4.55
C PRO A 224 9.70 27.71 -4.70
N VAL A 225 9.02 28.78 -4.33
CA VAL A 225 7.56 28.87 -4.38
C VAL A 225 7.16 29.64 -5.64
N PRO A 226 6.53 29.01 -6.62
CA PRO A 226 6.02 29.70 -7.79
C PRO A 226 4.84 30.62 -7.42
N ALA A 227 4.56 31.60 -8.27
CA ALA A 227 3.38 32.44 -8.11
C ALA A 227 2.09 31.62 -8.20
N ALA A 228 1.12 31.92 -7.33
CA ALA A 228 -0.17 31.24 -7.36
C ALA A 228 -0.89 31.46 -8.70
N PRO A 229 -1.26 30.41 -9.43
CA PRO A 229 -1.91 30.53 -10.72
C PRO A 229 -3.43 30.57 -10.59
N ASP A 230 -4.11 31.10 -11.60
CA ASP A 230 -5.57 31.03 -11.71
C ASP A 230 -6.06 29.65 -12.17
N ARG A 231 -5.19 28.88 -12.83
CA ARG A 231 -5.52 27.58 -13.43
C ARG A 231 -4.55 26.51 -12.92
N VAL A 232 -5.10 25.43 -12.41
CA VAL A 232 -4.32 24.35 -11.82
C VAL A 232 -4.78 22.99 -12.35
N ALA A 233 -3.84 22.17 -12.79
CA ALA A 233 -4.03 20.76 -13.05
C ALA A 233 -3.25 19.96 -12.00
N LEU A 234 -3.97 19.23 -11.15
CA LEU A 234 -3.42 18.29 -10.18
C LEU A 234 -3.51 16.89 -10.79
N VAL A 235 -2.41 16.14 -10.84
CA VAL A 235 -2.39 14.81 -11.44
C VAL A 235 -1.73 13.84 -10.49
N GLN A 236 -2.52 12.91 -9.97
CA GLN A 236 -2.04 11.75 -9.24
C GLN A 236 -1.85 10.59 -10.21
N VAL A 237 -0.62 10.15 -10.38
CA VAL A 237 -0.29 9.07 -11.31
C VAL A 237 -0.10 7.77 -10.54
N GLU A 238 -0.93 6.78 -10.87
CA GLU A 238 -0.88 5.43 -10.29
C GLU A 238 0.49 4.79 -10.48
N SER A 239 1.08 4.31 -9.38
CA SER A 239 2.31 3.50 -9.34
C SER A 239 3.52 4.13 -10.05
N LEU A 240 3.66 5.47 -10.04
CA LEU A 240 4.73 6.19 -10.73
C LEU A 240 6.03 6.16 -9.95
N ASP A 241 6.96 5.31 -10.33
CA ASP A 241 8.32 5.28 -9.78
C ASP A 241 9.13 6.50 -10.25
N PHE A 242 9.97 7.04 -9.36
CA PHE A 242 10.82 8.21 -9.65
C PHE A 242 11.75 7.98 -10.86
N GLU A 243 12.33 6.80 -10.95
CA GLU A 243 13.29 6.43 -11.99
C GLU A 243 12.68 6.36 -13.40
N LEU A 244 11.35 6.21 -13.54
CA LEU A 244 10.69 6.18 -14.85
C LEU A 244 10.87 7.50 -15.62
N LEU A 245 11.08 8.61 -14.91
CA LEU A 245 11.26 9.92 -15.55
C LEU A 245 12.49 9.98 -16.47
N GLU A 246 13.55 9.25 -16.13
CA GLU A 246 14.80 9.25 -16.88
C GLU A 246 15.14 7.86 -17.44
N MET A 247 14.29 6.85 -17.19
CA MET A 247 14.52 5.47 -17.65
C MET A 247 14.46 5.37 -19.18
N GLU A 248 15.44 4.65 -19.73
CA GLU A 248 15.47 4.26 -21.13
C GLU A 248 15.58 2.74 -21.26
N VAL A 249 14.90 2.18 -22.25
CA VAL A 249 15.01 0.77 -22.64
C VAL A 249 15.28 0.72 -24.14
N ASP A 250 16.36 0.05 -24.54
CA ASP A 250 16.82 -0.04 -25.92
C ASP A 250 16.98 1.35 -26.58
N GLY A 251 17.45 2.35 -25.80
CA GLY A 251 17.65 3.73 -26.26
C GLY A 251 16.35 4.54 -26.42
N GLN A 252 15.21 3.99 -25.99
CA GLN A 252 13.92 4.68 -26.03
C GLN A 252 13.51 5.12 -24.62
N PRO A 253 13.24 6.41 -24.37
CA PRO A 253 12.77 6.87 -23.07
C PRO A 253 11.37 6.32 -22.77
N VAL A 254 11.16 5.87 -21.53
CA VAL A 254 9.88 5.33 -21.06
C VAL A 254 8.83 6.45 -20.97
N MET A 255 9.19 7.59 -20.39
CA MET A 255 8.30 8.73 -20.20
C MET A 255 8.89 10.01 -20.84
N PRO A 256 8.95 10.09 -22.18
CA PRO A 256 9.62 11.18 -22.89
C PRO A 256 9.01 12.55 -22.63
N PHE A 257 7.69 12.65 -22.41
CA PHE A 257 7.03 13.92 -22.15
C PHE A 257 7.37 14.45 -20.75
N LEU A 258 7.18 13.64 -19.69
CA LEU A 258 7.57 14.06 -18.34
C LEU A 258 9.05 14.42 -18.26
N ARG A 259 9.91 13.64 -18.90
CA ARG A 259 11.35 13.97 -19.02
C ARG A 259 11.58 15.34 -19.65
N SER A 260 10.79 15.70 -20.67
CA SER A 260 10.93 17.00 -21.34
C SER A 260 10.55 18.20 -20.49
N LEU A 261 9.76 18.00 -19.41
CA LEU A 261 9.36 19.04 -18.46
C LEU A 261 10.43 19.34 -17.42
N LEU A 262 11.34 18.42 -17.13
CA LEU A 262 12.31 18.52 -16.02
C LEU A 262 13.15 19.79 -16.04
N PRO A 263 13.63 20.30 -17.20
CA PRO A 263 14.41 21.52 -17.27
C PRO A 263 13.67 22.78 -16.79
N ASP A 264 12.33 22.77 -16.83
CA ASP A 264 11.47 23.91 -16.52
C ASP A 264 10.50 23.60 -15.35
N ALA A 265 10.90 22.73 -14.43
CA ALA A 265 10.06 22.27 -13.34
C ALA A 265 10.80 22.26 -11.98
N VAL A 266 10.01 22.34 -10.91
CA VAL A 266 10.45 21.92 -9.58
C VAL A 266 10.27 20.42 -9.48
N LEU A 267 11.36 19.66 -9.29
CA LEU A 267 11.34 18.20 -9.14
C LEU A 267 11.80 17.82 -7.73
N LEU A 268 11.01 17.01 -7.04
CA LEU A 268 11.31 16.51 -5.69
C LEU A 268 11.17 14.99 -5.65
N ARG A 269 11.85 14.37 -4.68
CA ARG A 269 11.74 12.94 -4.38
C ARG A 269 10.89 12.75 -3.13
N LEU A 270 9.84 11.98 -3.24
CA LEU A 270 9.00 11.61 -2.10
C LEU A 270 9.14 10.12 -1.76
N ASP A 271 8.88 9.79 -0.50
CA ASP A 271 8.71 8.40 -0.07
C ASP A 271 7.51 7.76 -0.78
N GLY A 272 7.79 6.73 -1.56
CA GLY A 272 6.81 5.99 -2.34
C GLY A 272 6.16 4.83 -1.60
N THR A 273 6.33 4.70 -0.28
CA THR A 273 5.70 3.61 0.49
C THR A 273 4.18 3.62 0.30
N LYS A 274 3.65 2.50 -0.21
CA LYS A 274 2.21 2.32 -0.35
C LYS A 274 1.57 2.19 1.03
N LYS A 275 0.46 2.91 1.24
CA LYS A 275 -0.40 2.78 2.42
C LYS A 275 -1.73 2.24 1.93
N LEU A 276 -2.27 1.24 2.51
CA LEU A 276 -3.42 0.39 2.14
C LEU A 276 -4.09 0.68 0.77
N ALA A 277 -4.30 1.95 0.42
CA ALA A 277 -4.91 2.39 -0.83
C ALA A 277 -4.24 3.64 -1.42
N SER A 278 -4.33 3.82 -2.74
CA SER A 278 -3.86 5.01 -3.48
C SER A 278 -4.52 6.30 -2.98
N ALA A 279 -5.78 6.23 -2.54
CA ALA A 279 -6.53 7.34 -1.94
C ALA A 279 -5.89 7.91 -0.66
N ASN A 280 -5.05 7.15 0.04
CA ASN A 280 -4.29 7.68 1.17
C ASN A 280 -3.18 8.64 0.74
N SER A 281 -2.76 8.64 -0.52
CA SER A 281 -1.76 9.57 -1.07
C SER A 281 -2.33 10.99 -1.17
N ASP A 282 -3.48 11.15 -1.79
CA ASP A 282 -4.12 12.47 -1.88
C ASP A 282 -4.68 12.93 -0.54
N PHE A 283 -5.14 12.02 0.34
CA PHE A 283 -5.48 12.35 1.71
C PHE A 283 -4.31 13.03 2.43
N GLU A 284 -3.10 12.47 2.34
CA GLU A 284 -1.89 13.07 2.93
C GLU A 284 -1.59 14.45 2.35
N LEU A 285 -1.65 14.56 1.02
CA LEU A 285 -1.32 15.78 0.30
C LEU A 285 -2.32 16.92 0.59
N PHE A 286 -3.61 16.61 0.63
CA PHE A 286 -4.65 17.62 0.80
C PHE A 286 -4.96 18.00 2.25
N ASN A 287 -4.60 17.14 3.22
CA ASN A 287 -4.94 17.39 4.62
C ASN A 287 -3.71 17.62 5.53
N GLY A 288 -2.50 17.37 5.04
CA GLY A 288 -1.27 17.49 5.83
C GLY A 288 -1.27 16.58 7.05
N LEU A 289 -1.88 15.42 6.90
CA LEU A 289 -2.00 14.39 7.90
C LEU A 289 -1.35 13.10 7.40
N GLU A 290 -0.59 12.43 8.23
CA GLU A 290 -0.01 11.14 7.88
C GLU A 290 -1.08 10.06 7.88
N ALA A 291 -1.30 9.42 6.73
CA ALA A 291 -2.26 8.34 6.63
C ALA A 291 -1.77 7.08 7.36
N SER A 292 -2.68 6.38 8.03
CA SER A 292 -2.42 5.05 8.53
C SER A 292 -2.23 4.06 7.38
N PRO A 293 -1.27 3.13 7.47
CA PRO A 293 -1.12 2.09 6.47
C PRO A 293 -2.20 0.98 6.56
N ASP A 294 -3.09 1.05 7.56
CA ASP A 294 -4.03 -0.02 7.91
C ASP A 294 -5.49 0.31 7.57
N ILE A 295 -5.77 1.57 7.19
CA ILE A 295 -7.13 2.02 6.83
C ILE A 295 -7.11 2.88 5.58
N VAL A 296 -8.26 3.01 4.93
CA VAL A 296 -8.54 4.05 3.93
C VAL A 296 -9.22 5.20 4.65
N HIS A 297 -8.54 6.31 4.86
CA HIS A 297 -9.06 7.41 5.69
C HIS A 297 -10.42 7.92 5.22
N TYR A 298 -10.66 7.96 3.92
CA TYR A 298 -11.93 8.43 3.34
C TYR A 298 -13.16 7.57 3.68
N GLU A 299 -12.96 6.34 4.19
CA GLU A 299 -14.04 5.48 4.66
C GLU A 299 -14.44 5.75 6.12
N TYR A 300 -13.61 6.48 6.87
CA TYR A 300 -13.75 6.64 8.32
C TYR A 300 -13.80 8.10 8.78
N GLU A 301 -13.27 9.04 7.98
CA GLU A 301 -13.31 10.46 8.34
C GLU A 301 -14.65 11.06 7.91
N ASP A 302 -15.27 11.84 8.80
CA ASP A 302 -16.53 12.54 8.57
C ASP A 302 -16.34 14.06 8.42
N ALA A 303 -15.13 14.57 8.65
CA ALA A 303 -14.76 15.97 8.49
C ALA A 303 -13.29 16.14 8.10
N TYR A 304 -13.00 17.19 7.33
CA TYR A 304 -11.67 17.51 6.83
C TYR A 304 -11.30 18.98 7.15
N PRO A 305 -11.10 19.34 8.43
CA PRO A 305 -10.89 20.74 8.84
C PRO A 305 -9.58 21.34 8.31
N ARG A 306 -8.65 20.49 7.87
CA ARG A 306 -7.37 20.91 7.31
C ARG A 306 -7.33 20.89 5.78
N SER A 307 -8.47 20.60 5.12
CA SER A 307 -8.50 20.46 3.66
C SER A 307 -7.89 21.68 2.95
N LEU A 308 -7.01 21.40 1.99
CA LEU A 308 -6.43 22.42 1.09
C LEU A 308 -7.44 22.91 0.05
N ILE A 309 -8.52 22.18 -0.17
CA ILE A 309 -9.46 22.41 -1.27
C ILE A 309 -10.14 23.78 -1.21
N PRO A 310 -10.56 24.30 -0.02
CA PRO A 310 -11.08 25.66 0.07
C PRO A 310 -10.11 26.74 -0.42
N ARG A 311 -8.80 26.55 -0.20
CA ARG A 311 -7.77 27.48 -0.72
C ARG A 311 -7.63 27.37 -2.24
N LEU A 312 -7.67 26.16 -2.77
CA LEU A 312 -7.68 25.93 -4.21
C LEU A 312 -8.94 26.52 -4.86
N ALA A 313 -10.07 26.52 -4.18
CA ALA A 313 -11.33 27.12 -4.63
C ALA A 313 -11.40 28.64 -4.45
N ALA A 314 -10.42 29.27 -3.79
CA ALA A 314 -10.42 30.72 -3.55
C ALA A 314 -10.54 31.50 -4.87
N GLY A 315 -11.25 32.64 -4.84
CA GLY A 315 -11.56 33.41 -6.05
C GLY A 315 -12.65 32.79 -6.93
N GLY A 316 -13.44 31.84 -6.40
CA GLY A 316 -14.55 31.22 -7.13
C GLY A 316 -14.13 30.15 -8.15
N ARG A 317 -12.92 29.61 -8.06
CA ARG A 317 -12.44 28.55 -8.94
C ARG A 317 -13.22 27.25 -8.68
N PRO A 318 -13.85 26.61 -9.68
CA PRO A 318 -14.36 25.26 -9.53
C PRO A 318 -13.20 24.29 -9.31
N VAL A 319 -13.33 23.38 -8.33
CA VAL A 319 -12.37 22.32 -8.05
C VAL A 319 -13.04 20.99 -8.35
N GLU A 320 -12.69 20.39 -9.47
CA GLU A 320 -13.36 19.19 -10.00
C GLU A 320 -12.42 17.98 -9.98
N VAL A 321 -12.96 16.79 -9.68
CA VAL A 321 -12.22 15.51 -9.67
C VAL A 321 -12.60 14.69 -10.89
N PHE A 322 -11.61 14.06 -11.50
CA PHE A 322 -11.75 13.14 -12.63
C PHE A 322 -11.10 11.81 -12.25
N HIS A 323 -11.91 10.76 -12.09
CA HIS A 323 -11.42 9.44 -11.70
C HIS A 323 -12.19 8.34 -12.43
N GLY A 324 -11.47 7.48 -13.12
CA GLY A 324 -12.03 6.45 -14.02
C GLY A 324 -12.71 5.28 -13.33
N LEU A 325 -13.02 5.35 -12.02
CA LEU A 325 -13.69 4.32 -11.23
C LEU A 325 -15.06 4.79 -10.72
N PRO A 326 -15.92 3.87 -10.20
CA PRO A 326 -17.16 4.25 -9.54
C PRO A 326 -16.92 5.15 -8.33
N ALA A 327 -17.68 6.21 -8.20
CA ALA A 327 -17.55 7.22 -7.13
C ALA A 327 -17.85 6.68 -5.71
N SER A 328 -18.56 5.54 -5.61
CA SER A 328 -18.80 4.84 -4.36
C SER A 328 -17.57 4.09 -3.83
N TYR A 329 -16.57 3.86 -4.70
CA TYR A 329 -15.36 3.17 -4.31
C TYR A 329 -14.61 3.96 -3.24
N MET A 330 -14.23 3.32 -2.14
CA MET A 330 -13.54 3.94 -1.00
C MET A 330 -14.22 5.22 -0.45
N ASN A 331 -15.53 5.34 -0.60
CA ASN A 331 -16.30 6.52 -0.17
C ASN A 331 -15.83 7.86 -0.77
N LEU A 332 -15.07 7.84 -1.88
CA LEU A 332 -14.37 9.00 -2.42
C LEU A 332 -15.30 10.16 -2.74
N LYS A 333 -16.47 9.90 -3.33
CA LYS A 333 -17.42 10.97 -3.69
C LYS A 333 -17.90 11.76 -2.48
N ALA A 334 -18.26 11.08 -1.39
CA ALA A 334 -18.70 11.73 -0.17
C ALA A 334 -17.55 12.49 0.50
N ALA A 335 -16.38 11.86 0.61
CA ALA A 335 -15.20 12.45 1.21
C ALA A 335 -14.72 13.70 0.47
N TYR A 336 -14.64 13.66 -0.85
CA TYR A 336 -14.23 14.84 -1.64
C TYR A 336 -15.27 15.97 -1.58
N LYS A 337 -16.56 15.62 -1.55
CA LYS A 337 -17.60 16.62 -1.33
C LYS A 337 -17.43 17.34 0.03
N LEU A 338 -17.14 16.59 1.10
CA LEU A 338 -16.86 17.14 2.43
C LEU A 338 -15.60 17.99 2.47
N GLN A 339 -14.61 17.70 1.63
CA GLN A 339 -13.39 18.51 1.49
C GLN A 339 -13.60 19.81 0.72
N GLY A 340 -14.71 19.97 0.01
CA GLY A 340 -15.03 21.17 -0.76
C GLY A 340 -14.84 21.06 -2.27
N PHE A 341 -14.63 19.86 -2.82
CA PHE A 341 -14.67 19.65 -4.27
C PHE A 341 -16.08 19.94 -4.82
N SER A 342 -16.14 20.68 -5.92
CA SER A 342 -17.40 21.13 -6.51
C SER A 342 -18.10 20.04 -7.33
N ARG A 343 -17.31 19.14 -7.98
CA ARG A 343 -17.85 18.08 -8.84
C ARG A 343 -16.92 16.87 -8.91
N TYR A 344 -17.54 15.70 -9.00
CA TYR A 344 -16.84 14.41 -9.19
C TYR A 344 -17.27 13.77 -10.51
N HIS A 345 -16.34 13.64 -11.45
CA HIS A 345 -16.50 12.95 -12.73
C HIS A 345 -16.03 11.51 -12.59
N ASP A 346 -16.95 10.61 -12.31
CA ASP A 346 -16.70 9.18 -12.19
C ASP A 346 -16.92 8.43 -13.52
N ILE A 347 -16.72 7.13 -13.50
CA ILE A 347 -16.93 6.25 -14.65
C ILE A 347 -18.36 6.38 -15.22
N GLU A 348 -19.39 6.56 -14.38
CA GLU A 348 -20.78 6.67 -14.83
C GLU A 348 -21.05 8.00 -15.53
N VAL A 349 -20.53 9.09 -14.97
CA VAL A 349 -20.59 10.42 -15.60
C VAL A 349 -19.88 10.42 -16.95
N MET A 350 -18.70 9.80 -17.03
CA MET A 350 -17.94 9.68 -18.27
C MET A 350 -18.63 8.79 -19.30
N ARG A 351 -19.22 7.65 -18.85
CA ARG A 351 -20.00 6.75 -19.71
C ARG A 351 -21.21 7.46 -20.31
N ALA A 352 -21.92 8.24 -19.52
CA ALA A 352 -23.04 9.05 -20.00
C ALA A 352 -22.61 10.11 -21.03
N ALA A 353 -21.35 10.56 -20.98
CA ALA A 353 -20.73 11.47 -21.94
C ALA A 353 -20.10 10.76 -23.16
N GLY A 354 -20.34 9.46 -23.32
CA GLY A 354 -19.90 8.67 -24.48
C GLY A 354 -18.50 8.07 -24.35
N VAL A 355 -17.84 8.17 -23.18
CA VAL A 355 -16.58 7.46 -22.92
C VAL A 355 -16.88 5.98 -22.73
N ARG A 356 -16.08 5.10 -23.35
CA ARG A 356 -16.21 3.65 -23.23
C ARG A 356 -15.20 3.10 -22.22
N PRO A 357 -15.66 2.69 -21.03
CA PRO A 357 -14.79 2.04 -20.06
C PRO A 357 -14.29 0.67 -20.58
N LEU A 358 -13.12 0.25 -20.09
CA LEU A 358 -12.65 -1.12 -20.25
C LEU A 358 -13.41 -2.04 -19.30
N ASP A 359 -13.69 -3.26 -19.75
CA ASP A 359 -14.27 -4.32 -18.93
C ASP A 359 -13.12 -5.09 -18.25
N CYS A 360 -12.56 -4.48 -17.21
CA CYS A 360 -11.51 -5.07 -16.41
C CYS A 360 -11.67 -4.65 -14.94
N TRP A 361 -10.92 -5.30 -14.04
CA TRP A 361 -11.13 -5.26 -12.61
C TRP A 361 -12.60 -5.60 -12.26
N TRP A 362 -13.07 -5.15 -11.11
CA TRP A 362 -14.43 -5.53 -10.61
C TRP A 362 -15.55 -4.62 -11.09
N ALA A 363 -15.24 -3.43 -11.59
CA ALA A 363 -16.28 -2.42 -11.93
C ALA A 363 -16.05 -1.77 -13.30
N GLY A 364 -15.02 -2.20 -14.02
CA GLY A 364 -14.53 -1.51 -15.19
C GLY A 364 -13.70 -0.27 -14.83
N VAL A 365 -12.99 0.29 -15.81
CA VAL A 365 -12.15 1.47 -15.65
C VAL A 365 -12.11 2.31 -16.93
N VAL A 366 -11.99 3.61 -16.78
CA VAL A 366 -11.68 4.49 -17.91
C VAL A 366 -10.15 4.55 -18.08
N ARG A 367 -9.66 4.23 -19.29
CA ARG A 367 -8.21 4.35 -19.62
C ARG A 367 -7.72 5.77 -19.41
N ASP A 368 -6.46 5.93 -19.01
CA ASP A 368 -5.86 7.27 -18.80
C ASP A 368 -5.97 8.16 -20.03
N ARG A 369 -5.80 7.60 -21.23
CA ARG A 369 -5.99 8.35 -22.48
C ARG A 369 -7.38 8.95 -22.59
N ASP A 370 -8.41 8.16 -22.34
CA ASP A 370 -9.80 8.59 -22.47
C ASP A 370 -10.20 9.50 -21.30
N LEU A 371 -9.61 9.30 -20.12
CA LEU A 371 -9.75 10.13 -18.94
C LEU A 371 -9.19 11.55 -19.19
N PHE A 372 -7.95 11.65 -19.67
CA PHE A 372 -7.31 12.92 -19.99
C PHE A 372 -8.01 13.64 -21.14
N ASP A 373 -8.43 12.91 -22.18
CA ASP A 373 -9.19 13.50 -23.30
C ASP A 373 -10.57 14.00 -22.84
N TYR A 374 -11.22 13.31 -21.89
CA TYR A 374 -12.45 13.76 -21.28
C TYR A 374 -12.23 15.01 -20.42
N ALA A 375 -11.24 15.00 -19.53
CA ALA A 375 -10.91 16.13 -18.67
C ALA A 375 -10.57 17.39 -19.49
N ALA A 376 -9.84 17.23 -20.60
CA ALA A 376 -9.55 18.33 -21.51
C ALA A 376 -10.80 18.95 -22.17
N ARG A 377 -11.84 18.14 -22.45
CA ARG A 377 -13.13 18.66 -22.94
C ARG A 377 -13.94 19.41 -21.90
N GLN A 378 -13.64 19.22 -20.62
CA GLN A 378 -14.30 19.90 -19.50
C GLN A 378 -13.55 21.18 -19.06
N LEU A 379 -12.48 21.58 -19.73
CA LEU A 379 -11.75 22.81 -19.39
C LEU A 379 -12.67 24.04 -19.54
N PRO A 380 -12.88 24.81 -18.46
CA PRO A 380 -13.66 26.04 -18.55
C PRO A 380 -12.80 27.16 -19.18
N PRO A 381 -13.42 28.22 -19.73
CA PRO A 381 -12.69 29.36 -20.27
C PRO A 381 -12.00 30.22 -19.20
N GLY A 382 -12.44 30.14 -17.94
CA GLY A 382 -11.95 30.94 -16.80
C GLY A 382 -10.96 30.19 -15.92
N PRO A 383 -10.78 30.64 -14.66
CA PRO A 383 -10.02 29.94 -13.63
C PRO A 383 -10.59 28.56 -13.31
N PHE A 384 -9.72 27.60 -12.98
CA PHE A 384 -10.14 26.24 -12.63
C PHE A 384 -9.10 25.49 -11.80
N VAL A 385 -9.55 24.44 -11.14
CA VAL A 385 -8.72 23.35 -10.62
C VAL A 385 -9.30 22.01 -11.09
N GLN A 386 -8.53 21.25 -11.86
CA GLN A 386 -8.85 19.86 -12.22
C GLN A 386 -7.93 18.92 -11.46
N PHE A 387 -8.49 17.97 -10.70
CA PHE A 387 -7.75 16.89 -10.06
C PHE A 387 -8.03 15.59 -10.81
N ILE A 388 -6.99 15.00 -11.41
CA ILE A 388 -7.07 13.81 -12.25
C ILE A 388 -6.33 12.68 -11.58
N ILE A 389 -7.00 11.52 -11.40
CA ILE A 389 -6.45 10.31 -10.79
C ILE A 389 -6.38 9.24 -11.87
N THR A 390 -5.16 8.82 -12.24
CA THR A 390 -4.94 7.82 -13.28
C THR A 390 -5.07 6.39 -12.74
N MET A 391 -5.27 5.42 -13.64
CA MET A 391 -5.48 4.02 -13.26
C MET A 391 -4.78 3.02 -14.18
N SER A 392 -4.34 3.41 -15.39
CA SER A 392 -3.87 2.44 -16.39
C SER A 392 -2.66 1.62 -15.97
N MET A 393 -1.84 2.16 -15.06
CA MET A 393 -0.64 1.47 -14.53
C MET A 393 -0.94 0.58 -13.31
N HIS A 394 -2.21 0.46 -12.88
CA HIS A 394 -2.60 -0.38 -11.75
C HIS A 394 -2.51 -1.87 -12.11
N LEU A 395 -2.11 -2.69 -11.11
CA LEU A 395 -2.13 -4.16 -11.24
C LEU A 395 -3.57 -4.72 -11.22
N PRO A 396 -3.85 -5.81 -11.97
CA PRO A 396 -2.97 -6.41 -12.97
C PRO A 396 -2.82 -5.53 -14.19
N GLU A 397 -1.69 -5.66 -14.88
CA GLU A 397 -1.35 -4.86 -16.06
C GLU A 397 -2.19 -5.31 -17.26
N TYR A 398 -3.32 -4.66 -17.50
CA TYR A 398 -4.21 -4.94 -18.64
C TYR A 398 -3.70 -4.27 -19.93
N VAL A 399 -2.42 -4.47 -20.24
CA VAL A 399 -1.77 -3.83 -21.39
C VAL A 399 -2.47 -4.11 -22.70
N ASP A 400 -3.00 -5.32 -22.90
CA ASP A 400 -3.75 -5.77 -24.06
C ASP A 400 -5.10 -5.04 -24.25
N LEU A 401 -5.68 -4.50 -23.17
CA LEU A 401 -6.90 -3.70 -23.21
C LEU A 401 -6.61 -2.20 -23.34
N VAL A 402 -5.49 -1.74 -22.79
CA VAL A 402 -5.12 -0.31 -22.76
C VAL A 402 -4.48 0.11 -24.08
N THR A 403 -3.53 -0.66 -24.61
CA THR A 403 -2.79 -0.36 -25.83
C THR A 403 -2.58 -1.61 -26.71
N PRO A 404 -2.72 -1.51 -28.03
CA PRO A 404 -2.57 -2.67 -28.93
C PRO A 404 -1.12 -3.12 -29.09
N GLU A 405 -0.14 -2.28 -28.74
CA GLU A 405 1.28 -2.52 -28.99
C GLU A 405 2.07 -2.60 -27.69
N LEU A 406 2.64 -3.78 -27.44
CA LEU A 406 3.61 -3.97 -26.38
C LEU A 406 4.96 -3.38 -26.77
N ARG A 407 5.44 -2.39 -26.01
CA ARG A 407 6.76 -1.76 -26.15
C ARG A 407 7.76 -2.39 -25.16
N PHE A 408 9.00 -1.97 -25.23
CA PHE A 408 10.05 -2.33 -24.26
C PHE A 408 10.19 -3.85 -24.06
N ARG A 409 10.09 -4.63 -25.13
CA ARG A 409 10.02 -6.09 -25.09
C ARG A 409 11.27 -6.77 -24.51
N SER A 410 12.40 -6.09 -24.51
CA SER A 410 13.63 -6.56 -23.86
C SER A 410 13.58 -6.51 -22.33
N SER A 411 12.67 -5.73 -21.76
CA SER A 411 12.50 -5.61 -20.32
C SER A 411 11.54 -6.68 -19.76
N PRO A 412 11.84 -7.28 -18.62
CA PRO A 412 10.90 -8.14 -17.88
C PRO A 412 9.65 -7.39 -17.40
N ARG A 413 9.70 -6.04 -17.34
CA ARG A 413 8.60 -5.15 -16.98
C ARG A 413 7.91 -4.54 -18.21
N SER A 414 8.02 -5.14 -19.38
CA SER A 414 7.56 -4.54 -20.66
C SER A 414 6.08 -4.10 -20.63
N ALA A 415 5.19 -4.86 -19.97
CA ALA A 415 3.78 -4.49 -19.80
C ALA A 415 3.63 -3.18 -19.02
N PHE A 416 4.21 -3.10 -17.83
CA PHE A 416 4.18 -1.91 -16.99
C PHE A 416 4.81 -0.68 -17.66
N LEU A 417 5.98 -0.84 -18.28
CA LEU A 417 6.66 0.25 -18.99
C LEU A 417 5.89 0.73 -20.21
N THR A 418 5.17 -0.18 -20.87
CA THR A 418 4.28 0.18 -21.98
C THR A 418 3.10 1.02 -21.50
N LEU A 419 2.48 0.65 -20.38
CA LEU A 419 1.40 1.43 -19.75
C LEU A 419 1.90 2.80 -19.28
N ALA A 420 3.09 2.87 -18.68
CA ALA A 420 3.72 4.13 -18.29
C ALA A 420 3.92 5.06 -19.50
N HIS A 421 4.41 4.51 -20.61
CA HIS A 421 4.58 5.26 -21.85
C HIS A 421 3.25 5.77 -22.45
N ASP A 422 2.19 4.95 -22.41
CA ASP A 422 0.86 5.34 -22.88
C ASP A 422 0.24 6.44 -22.01
N THR A 423 0.40 6.33 -20.67
CA THR A 423 -0.01 7.36 -19.71
C THR A 423 0.74 8.68 -19.93
N ASP A 424 2.06 8.63 -20.18
CA ASP A 424 2.88 9.80 -20.50
C ASP A 424 2.41 10.50 -21.79
N ALA A 425 2.14 9.71 -22.84
CA ALA A 425 1.61 10.22 -24.09
C ALA A 425 0.20 10.82 -23.95
N ALA A 426 -0.63 10.26 -23.08
CA ALA A 426 -1.95 10.78 -22.77
C ALA A 426 -1.87 12.11 -22.00
N LEU A 427 -1.00 12.17 -21.00
CA LEU A 427 -0.71 13.37 -20.23
C LEU A 427 -0.18 14.51 -21.13
N ARG A 428 0.72 14.19 -22.08
CA ARG A 428 1.20 15.15 -23.07
C ARG A 428 0.05 15.82 -23.82
N ARG A 429 -0.87 15.02 -24.38
CA ARG A 429 -2.03 15.55 -25.14
C ARG A 429 -2.93 16.43 -24.28
N TYR A 430 -3.08 16.10 -22.99
CA TYR A 430 -3.84 16.91 -22.05
C TYR A 430 -3.13 18.24 -21.79
N VAL A 431 -1.84 18.22 -21.44
CA VAL A 431 -1.06 19.43 -21.14
C VAL A 431 -0.95 20.35 -22.36
N GLU A 432 -0.86 19.81 -23.56
CA GLU A 432 -0.89 20.61 -24.80
C GLU A 432 -2.18 21.43 -24.94
N LYS A 433 -3.33 20.91 -24.47
CA LYS A 433 -4.63 21.61 -24.47
C LYS A 433 -4.82 22.61 -23.33
N LEU A 434 -4.02 22.53 -22.26
CA LEU A 434 -4.10 23.47 -21.16
C LEU A 434 -3.76 24.89 -21.64
N PRO A 435 -4.47 25.94 -21.14
CA PRO A 435 -4.10 27.33 -21.37
C PRO A 435 -2.69 27.67 -20.87
N GLN A 436 -2.06 28.68 -21.47
CA GLN A 436 -0.80 29.23 -20.95
C GLN A 436 -0.97 29.73 -19.51
N GLY A 437 0.08 29.59 -18.70
CA GLY A 437 0.05 29.95 -17.29
C GLY A 437 -0.65 28.93 -16.40
N THR A 438 -1.13 27.79 -16.94
CA THR A 438 -1.67 26.72 -16.11
C THR A 438 -0.53 26.02 -15.35
N MET A 439 -0.67 25.87 -14.05
CA MET A 439 0.25 25.11 -13.20
C MET A 439 -0.14 23.63 -13.19
N LEU A 440 0.77 22.79 -13.59
CA LEU A 440 0.70 21.33 -13.45
C LEU A 440 1.42 20.94 -12.14
N ILE A 441 0.72 20.29 -11.24
CA ILE A 441 1.27 19.62 -10.07
C ILE A 441 1.03 18.14 -10.23
N LEU A 442 2.10 17.35 -10.35
CA LEU A 442 2.02 15.92 -10.61
C LEU A 442 2.82 15.16 -9.55
N TRP A 443 2.27 14.04 -9.08
CA TRP A 443 2.96 13.13 -8.17
C TRP A 443 2.58 11.69 -8.41
N GLY A 444 3.49 10.76 -8.05
CA GLY A 444 3.15 9.35 -7.91
C GLY A 444 2.36 9.12 -6.63
N ASP A 445 1.33 8.27 -6.67
CA ASP A 445 0.58 7.93 -5.45
C ASP A 445 1.39 7.01 -4.53
N HIS A 446 2.08 6.03 -5.09
CA HIS A 446 3.04 5.15 -4.44
C HIS A 446 4.00 4.56 -5.48
N ARG A 447 5.05 3.88 -5.00
CA ARG A 447 5.96 3.13 -5.86
C ARG A 447 5.25 1.95 -6.53
N SER A 448 5.72 1.53 -7.68
CA SER A 448 5.25 0.31 -8.32
C SER A 448 5.55 -0.93 -7.46
N TYR A 449 4.92 -2.05 -7.79
CA TYR A 449 5.12 -3.32 -7.07
C TYR A 449 6.44 -4.03 -7.43
N SER A 450 7.26 -3.46 -8.30
CA SER A 450 8.59 -3.98 -8.60
C SER A 450 9.48 -3.96 -7.35
N ARG A 451 10.27 -5.02 -7.16
CA ARG A 451 11.30 -5.07 -6.12
C ARG A 451 12.56 -4.30 -6.48
N ASP A 452 12.73 -3.97 -7.76
CA ASP A 452 13.95 -3.36 -8.33
C ASP A 452 13.81 -1.85 -8.51
N ASN A 453 12.93 -1.18 -7.76
CA ASN A 453 12.81 0.27 -7.75
C ASN A 453 13.45 0.90 -6.51
N SER A 454 13.74 2.20 -6.57
CA SER A 454 14.33 2.97 -5.46
C SER A 454 13.40 3.12 -4.26
N GLY A 455 12.13 2.81 -4.40
CA GLY A 455 11.10 3.08 -3.40
C GLY A 455 10.64 4.54 -3.39
N LEU A 456 11.08 5.34 -4.33
CA LEU A 456 10.79 6.77 -4.44
C LEU A 456 9.73 7.05 -5.51
N ILE A 457 8.98 8.13 -5.30
CA ILE A 457 8.04 8.68 -6.28
C ILE A 457 8.38 10.14 -6.58
N PRO A 458 8.07 10.66 -7.77
CA PRO A 458 8.27 12.06 -8.10
C PRO A 458 7.15 12.95 -7.52
N PHE A 459 7.51 14.20 -7.24
CA PHE A 459 6.61 15.32 -7.12
C PHE A 459 7.14 16.43 -8.03
N LEU A 460 6.32 16.86 -8.98
CA LEU A 460 6.71 17.80 -10.02
C LEU A 460 5.75 18.99 -10.03
N VAL A 461 6.30 20.22 -10.09
CA VAL A 461 5.54 21.44 -10.33
C VAL A 461 6.09 22.12 -11.56
N HIS A 462 5.25 22.28 -12.59
CA HIS A 462 5.58 22.95 -13.83
C HIS A 462 4.48 23.95 -14.20
N THR A 463 4.85 25.16 -14.60
CA THR A 463 3.88 26.14 -15.10
C THR A 463 4.07 26.31 -16.61
N LYS A 464 3.03 26.01 -17.38
CA LYS A 464 3.07 26.09 -18.85
C LYS A 464 3.46 27.50 -19.33
N GLY A 465 4.59 27.59 -20.00
CA GLY A 465 5.13 28.87 -20.48
C GLY A 465 5.99 29.63 -19.47
N SER A 466 6.38 28.99 -18.36
CA SER A 466 7.34 29.50 -17.38
C SER A 466 8.57 28.60 -17.33
N SER A 467 9.69 29.13 -16.92
CA SER A 467 10.98 28.42 -16.81
C SER A 467 11.49 28.36 -15.37
N LEU A 468 10.64 27.97 -14.41
CA LEU A 468 11.07 27.74 -13.04
C LEU A 468 11.75 26.37 -12.93
N HIS A 469 13.06 26.34 -12.79
CA HIS A 469 13.83 25.12 -12.58
C HIS A 469 14.30 24.98 -11.13
N PHE A 470 14.08 23.81 -10.54
CA PHE A 470 14.67 23.41 -9.27
C PHE A 470 14.82 21.90 -9.19
N ASP A 471 16.07 21.43 -9.17
CA ASP A 471 16.37 20.02 -8.98
C ASP A 471 16.53 19.71 -7.48
N GLY A 472 15.48 19.20 -6.87
CA GLY A 472 15.44 18.81 -5.47
C GLY A 472 16.05 17.44 -5.16
N ARG A 473 16.74 16.79 -6.10
CA ARG A 473 17.40 15.48 -5.86
C ARG A 473 18.47 15.51 -4.80
N GLN A 474 19.01 16.68 -4.47
CA GLN A 474 19.97 16.87 -3.39
C GLN A 474 19.32 17.03 -2.00
N LEU A 475 18.02 17.29 -1.95
CA LEU A 475 17.29 17.37 -0.69
C LEU A 475 17.05 15.97 -0.11
N PRO A 476 16.86 15.85 1.22
CA PRO A 476 16.35 14.65 1.83
C PRO A 476 15.05 14.20 1.17
N VAL A 477 14.79 12.89 1.20
CA VAL A 477 13.49 12.35 0.74
C VAL A 477 12.39 12.90 1.63
N LEU A 478 11.37 13.50 1.01
CA LEU A 478 10.25 14.12 1.70
C LEU A 478 9.05 13.17 1.77
N SER A 479 8.13 13.38 2.70
CA SER A 479 6.86 12.66 2.73
C SER A 479 5.82 13.39 1.86
N ARG A 480 4.83 12.65 1.32
CA ARG A 480 3.70 13.25 0.61
C ARG A 480 2.99 14.30 1.45
N CYS A 481 2.80 13.99 2.70
CA CYS A 481 2.13 14.86 3.66
C CYS A 481 2.93 16.16 3.96
N SER A 482 4.27 16.18 3.83
CA SER A 482 5.07 17.41 3.90
C SER A 482 4.74 18.38 2.77
N MET A 483 4.29 17.86 1.62
CA MET A 483 3.91 18.67 0.46
C MET A 483 2.68 19.54 0.72
N TYR A 484 1.82 19.17 1.67
CA TYR A 484 0.74 20.04 2.13
C TYR A 484 1.25 21.44 2.51
N SER A 485 2.30 21.52 3.32
CA SER A 485 2.88 22.82 3.73
C SER A 485 3.49 23.59 2.56
N TYR A 486 4.06 22.89 1.58
CA TYR A 486 4.56 23.52 0.35
C TYR A 486 3.40 24.07 -0.50
N LEU A 487 2.32 23.31 -0.68
CA LEU A 487 1.14 23.76 -1.40
C LEU A 487 0.44 24.92 -0.69
N GLN A 488 0.44 24.95 0.65
CA GLN A 488 -0.03 26.11 1.40
C GLN A 488 0.77 27.38 1.13
N LYS A 489 2.08 27.28 0.88
CA LYS A 489 2.90 28.44 0.48
C LYS A 489 2.53 28.93 -0.93
N ILE A 490 2.22 28.02 -1.86
CA ILE A 490 1.81 28.38 -3.23
C ILE A 490 0.43 29.06 -3.24
N PHE A 491 -0.56 28.47 -2.53
CA PHE A 491 -1.94 28.92 -2.59
C PHE A 491 -2.35 29.90 -1.48
N GLY A 492 -1.36 30.42 -0.73
CA GLY A 492 -1.56 31.44 0.29
C GLY A 492 -1.88 30.89 1.68
N LYS A 493 -1.58 31.69 2.71
CA LYS A 493 -2.07 31.49 4.07
C LYS A 493 -3.49 32.02 4.12
N ASP A 494 -4.34 31.40 4.96
CA ASP A 494 -5.73 31.84 5.14
C ASP A 494 -5.82 33.34 5.37
N ALA A 495 -6.57 34.02 4.54
CA ALA A 495 -7.41 35.09 5.02
C ALA A 495 -8.63 34.39 5.64
N ASP A 496 -8.70 34.40 6.98
CA ASP A 496 -9.86 34.00 7.77
C ASP A 496 -10.39 32.56 7.63
N ALA A 497 -9.73 31.60 8.28
CA ALA A 497 -10.44 30.44 8.79
C ALA A 497 -11.20 30.87 10.05
N PRO A 498 -12.52 30.68 10.16
CA PRO A 498 -13.21 30.90 11.42
C PRO A 498 -12.65 29.93 12.47
N SER A 499 -12.26 30.51 13.59
CA SER A 499 -11.73 29.87 14.81
C SER A 499 -12.69 28.85 15.39
#